data_93d830acf8f4492d5cfd52c7a18d7b8c
#
_entry.id   93d830acf8f4492d5cfd52c7a18d7b8c
#
_cell.length_a   1.000
_cell.length_b   1.000
_cell.length_c   1.000
_cell.angle_alpha   90.00
_cell.angle_beta   90.00
_cell.angle_gamma   90.00
#
_symmetry.space_group_name_H-M   'P 1'
#
loop_
_entity.id
_entity.type
_entity.pdbx_description
1 polymer ?
#
loop_
_entity_poly.entity_id
_entity_poly.type
_entity_poly.pdbx_seq_one_letter_code
_entity_poly.pdbx_strand_id
1 'polypeptide(L)'
;MKVLTGAYRKIKDLHPHEAIAPGTGLCAGCGGLEGLRMALKELGDDYIICNAAGCFPLLSVYPFTPLKGSWLYTTMGGPTPAAQGVRDALDIRMRHRGLEEKENLNVIVVAGDGSSNDIGFGATSAAIHRGLDIIYFCYDNEAYGN
;
A
#
# COMPACT_ATOMS: atom_id res chain seq x y z
N MET A 1 11.37 -3.68 7.27
CA MET A 1 10.21 -4.32 6.59
C MET A 1 9.94 -5.67 7.25
N LYS A 2 8.78 -5.84 7.88
CA LYS A 2 8.38 -7.09 8.55
C LYS A 2 7.59 -7.92 7.54
N VAL A 3 8.23 -8.92 6.96
CA VAL A 3 7.59 -9.88 6.05
C VAL A 3 7.32 -11.16 6.85
N LEU A 4 6.16 -11.74 6.72
CA LEU A 4 5.84 -13.05 7.29
C LEU A 4 6.63 -14.12 6.50
N THR A 5 7.88 -14.33 6.88
CA THR A 5 8.88 -15.02 6.07
C THR A 5 8.61 -16.50 5.83
N GLY A 6 8.59 -16.88 4.57
CA GLY A 6 8.80 -18.21 4.06
C GLY A 6 9.30 -18.15 2.62
N ALA A 7 10.17 -19.05 2.21
CA ALA A 7 10.55 -19.17 0.80
C ALA A 7 9.39 -19.78 0.02
N TYR A 8 8.49 -18.94 -0.50
CA TYR A 8 7.34 -19.42 -1.28
C TYR A 8 7.80 -19.88 -2.65
N ARG A 9 7.53 -21.13 -2.96
CA ARG A 9 7.82 -21.71 -4.29
C ARG A 9 6.59 -21.83 -5.17
N LYS A 10 5.39 -21.77 -4.57
CA LYS A 10 4.09 -21.94 -5.26
C LYS A 10 3.06 -21.05 -4.60
N ILE A 11 2.05 -20.63 -5.36
CA ILE A 11 0.91 -19.83 -4.86
C ILE A 11 0.22 -20.48 -3.65
N LYS A 12 0.14 -21.83 -3.64
CA LYS A 12 -0.45 -22.57 -2.51
C LYS A 12 0.32 -22.43 -1.19
N ASP A 13 1.56 -21.98 -1.24
CA ASP A 13 2.41 -21.81 -0.07
C ASP A 13 2.25 -20.40 0.56
N LEU A 14 1.43 -19.51 -0.07
CA LEU A 14 1.09 -18.19 0.48
C LEU A 14 0.42 -18.33 1.85
N HIS A 15 0.74 -17.39 2.74
CA HIS A 15 0.16 -17.38 4.08
C HIS A 15 -1.39 -17.34 4.00
N PRO A 16 -2.11 -18.13 4.82
CA PRO A 16 -3.59 -18.19 4.79
C PRO A 16 -4.26 -16.91 5.30
N HIS A 17 -3.50 -15.97 5.83
CA HIS A 17 -4.02 -14.70 6.35
C HIS A 17 -4.77 -13.91 5.29
N GLU A 18 -5.90 -13.31 5.67
CA GLU A 18 -6.69 -12.42 4.82
C GLU A 18 -6.77 -11.04 5.47
N ALA A 19 -6.04 -10.09 4.91
CA ALA A 19 -6.03 -8.70 5.36
C ALA A 19 -7.17 -7.86 4.76
N ILE A 20 -7.88 -8.41 3.76
CA ILE A 20 -9.02 -7.77 3.10
C ILE A 20 -10.26 -8.61 3.39
N ALA A 21 -11.29 -7.99 3.98
CA ALA A 21 -12.58 -8.64 4.20
C ALA A 21 -13.29 -8.90 2.86
N PRO A 22 -14.13 -9.94 2.77
CA PRO A 22 -14.89 -10.23 1.56
C PRO A 22 -15.91 -9.13 1.26
N GLY A 23 -16.16 -8.93 -0.03
CA GLY A 23 -17.04 -7.87 -0.53
C GLY A 23 -16.27 -6.59 -0.85
N THR A 24 -16.44 -6.08 -2.05
CA THR A 24 -15.71 -4.91 -2.55
C THR A 24 -16.53 -4.20 -3.62
N GLY A 25 -16.38 -2.86 -3.71
CA GLY A 25 -16.93 -2.04 -4.78
C GLY A 25 -16.12 -2.07 -6.09
N LEU A 26 -14.99 -2.79 -6.12
CA LEU A 26 -14.19 -2.92 -7.34
C LEU A 26 -14.82 -3.89 -8.33
N CYS A 27 -14.31 -3.87 -9.58
CA CYS A 27 -14.74 -4.76 -10.64
C CYS A 27 -14.56 -6.24 -10.26
N ALA A 28 -15.49 -7.09 -10.69
CA ALA A 28 -15.34 -8.53 -10.52
C ALA A 28 -14.08 -9.03 -11.25
N GLY A 29 -13.23 -9.79 -10.55
CA GLY A 29 -11.97 -10.28 -11.10
C GLY A 29 -10.88 -9.21 -11.25
N CYS A 30 -10.93 -8.12 -10.49
CA CYS A 30 -9.93 -7.06 -10.53
C CYS A 30 -8.53 -7.57 -10.20
N GLY A 31 -7.63 -7.62 -11.20
CA GLY A 31 -6.25 -8.09 -11.02
C GLY A 31 -5.43 -7.24 -10.05
N GLY A 32 -5.69 -5.93 -10.01
CA GLY A 32 -5.05 -5.04 -9.03
C GLY A 32 -5.43 -5.41 -7.60
N LEU A 33 -6.70 -5.73 -7.33
CA LEU A 33 -7.16 -6.17 -6.02
C LEU A 33 -6.54 -7.51 -5.63
N GLU A 34 -6.50 -8.48 -6.54
CA GLU A 34 -5.88 -9.77 -6.29
C GLU A 34 -4.39 -9.63 -5.99
N GLY A 35 -3.67 -8.78 -6.74
CA GLY A 35 -2.27 -8.47 -6.46
C GLY A 35 -2.05 -7.85 -5.08
N LEU A 36 -2.86 -6.85 -4.71
CA LEU A 36 -2.80 -6.23 -3.38
C LEU A 36 -3.12 -7.24 -2.28
N ARG A 37 -4.14 -8.08 -2.47
CA ARG A 37 -4.50 -9.15 -1.54
C ARG A 37 -3.34 -10.12 -1.29
N MET A 38 -2.65 -10.54 -2.36
CA MET A 38 -1.48 -11.42 -2.25
C MET A 38 -0.34 -10.73 -1.49
N ALA A 39 -0.06 -9.46 -1.78
CA ALA A 39 0.96 -8.70 -1.06
C ALA A 39 0.64 -8.57 0.44
N LEU A 40 -0.61 -8.27 0.79
CA LEU A 40 -1.03 -8.12 2.18
C LEU A 40 -1.05 -9.45 2.95
N LYS A 41 -1.20 -10.61 2.28
CA LYS A 41 -1.01 -11.92 2.93
C LYS A 41 0.38 -12.07 3.54
N GLU A 42 1.39 -11.48 2.90
CA GLU A 42 2.77 -11.55 3.34
C GLU A 42 3.13 -10.46 4.36
N LEU A 43 2.47 -9.32 4.27
CA LEU A 43 2.76 -8.16 5.13
C LEU A 43 1.98 -8.20 6.46
N GLY A 44 0.90 -8.98 6.53
CA GLY A 44 0.03 -9.03 7.70
C GLY A 44 -0.84 -7.77 7.83
N ASP A 45 -1.27 -7.45 9.05
CA ASP A 45 -2.17 -6.33 9.33
C ASP A 45 -1.43 -5.05 9.78
N ASP A 46 -0.11 -5.11 9.98
CA ASP A 46 0.72 -4.00 10.48
C ASP A 46 1.19 -3.10 9.33
N TYR A 47 0.25 -2.38 8.72
CA TYR A 47 0.55 -1.48 7.60
C TYR A 47 -0.23 -0.16 7.66
N ILE A 48 0.30 0.83 6.95
CA ILE A 48 -0.37 2.07 6.60
C ILE A 48 -0.33 2.21 5.08
N ILE A 49 -1.48 2.18 4.42
CA ILE A 49 -1.60 2.43 2.99
C ILE A 49 -1.81 3.91 2.73
N CYS A 50 -0.98 4.50 1.88
CA CYS A 50 -1.21 5.81 1.27
C CYS A 50 -1.71 5.58 -0.16
N ASN A 51 -3.00 5.86 -0.40
CA ASN A 51 -3.67 5.57 -1.66
C ASN A 51 -3.91 6.81 -2.49
N ALA A 52 -3.65 6.69 -3.80
CA ALA A 52 -3.98 7.71 -4.78
C ALA A 52 -5.46 7.72 -5.14
N ALA A 53 -5.98 8.85 -5.58
CA ALA A 53 -7.23 8.90 -6.33
C ALA A 53 -7.13 7.97 -7.55
N GLY A 54 -8.18 7.21 -7.82
CA GLY A 54 -8.22 6.17 -8.86
C GLY A 54 -9.30 5.13 -8.56
N CYS A 55 -9.11 3.88 -8.96
CA CYS A 55 -10.06 2.81 -8.71
C CYS A 55 -10.08 2.37 -7.24
N PHE A 56 -8.93 2.26 -6.61
CA PHE A 56 -8.79 1.69 -5.27
C PHE A 56 -9.50 2.45 -4.13
N PRO A 57 -9.74 3.77 -4.18
CA PRO A 57 -10.62 4.41 -3.19
C PRO A 57 -12.00 3.79 -3.06
N LEU A 58 -12.50 3.12 -4.10
CA LEU A 58 -13.76 2.38 -4.03
C LEU A 58 -13.74 1.20 -3.06
N LEU A 59 -12.56 0.74 -2.63
CA LEU A 59 -12.42 -0.22 -1.53
C LEU A 59 -12.85 0.35 -0.18
N SER A 60 -12.66 1.65 0.03
CA SER A 60 -12.85 2.29 1.33
C SER A 60 -13.76 3.51 1.21
N VAL A 61 -14.94 3.32 0.63
CA VAL A 61 -15.99 4.34 0.57
C VAL A 61 -16.78 4.32 1.88
N TYR A 62 -16.69 5.44 2.61
CA TYR A 62 -17.45 5.57 3.87
C TYR A 62 -18.92 5.15 3.70
N PRO A 63 -19.49 4.37 4.63
CA PRO A 63 -18.91 3.91 5.90
C PRO A 63 -18.17 2.55 5.81
N PHE A 64 -17.88 2.05 4.63
CA PHE A 64 -17.33 0.72 4.42
C PHE A 64 -15.82 0.76 4.23
N THR A 65 -15.11 -0.14 4.88
CA THR A 65 -13.71 -0.46 4.58
C THR A 65 -13.47 -1.95 4.79
N PRO A 66 -12.97 -2.66 3.79
CA PRO A 66 -12.63 -4.07 3.94
C PRO A 66 -11.22 -4.27 4.50
N LEU A 67 -10.45 -3.19 4.69
CA LEU A 67 -9.06 -3.25 5.11
C LEU A 67 -8.96 -3.32 6.63
N LYS A 68 -8.06 -4.16 7.14
CA LYS A 68 -7.77 -4.27 8.57
C LYS A 68 -6.75 -3.25 9.05
N GLY A 69 -5.79 -2.89 8.20
CA GLY A 69 -4.78 -1.88 8.49
C GLY A 69 -5.27 -0.46 8.24
N SER A 70 -4.38 0.50 8.45
CA SER A 70 -4.67 1.92 8.27
C SER A 70 -4.67 2.31 6.78
N TRP A 71 -5.60 3.19 6.43
CA TRP A 71 -5.78 3.68 5.08
C TRP A 71 -5.84 5.21 5.05
N LEU A 72 -4.99 5.81 4.23
CA LEU A 72 -4.95 7.25 3.98
C LEU A 72 -5.22 7.52 2.50
N TYR A 73 -6.35 8.15 2.22
CA TYR A 73 -6.69 8.59 0.87
C TYR A 73 -6.06 9.93 0.56
N THR A 74 -5.46 10.06 -0.62
CA THR A 74 -4.79 11.28 -1.09
C THR A 74 -5.23 11.65 -2.51
N THR A 75 -4.81 12.83 -2.96
CA THR A 75 -4.94 13.22 -4.37
C THR A 75 -4.12 12.28 -5.27
N MET A 76 -4.39 12.32 -6.58
CA MET A 76 -3.74 11.42 -7.54
C MET A 76 -2.20 11.51 -7.52
N GLY A 77 -1.61 12.71 -7.40
CA GLY A 77 -0.15 12.89 -7.26
C GLY A 77 0.37 12.82 -5.82
N GLY A 78 -0.50 12.59 -4.83
CA GLY A 78 -0.20 12.75 -3.41
C GLY A 78 0.27 11.52 -2.63
N PRO A 79 0.13 10.25 -3.09
CA PRO A 79 0.38 9.11 -2.22
C PRO A 79 1.85 8.95 -1.84
N THR A 80 2.77 9.24 -2.75
CA THR A 80 4.21 9.11 -2.49
C THR A 80 4.72 10.14 -1.47
N PRO A 81 4.42 11.45 -1.60
CA PRO A 81 4.81 12.41 -0.56
C PRO A 81 4.09 12.17 0.77
N ALA A 82 2.84 11.68 0.77
CA ALA A 82 2.16 11.29 1.99
C ALA A 82 2.87 10.10 2.66
N ALA A 83 3.24 9.08 1.91
CA ALA A 83 3.99 7.93 2.41
C ALA A 83 5.35 8.34 2.99
N GLN A 84 6.05 9.29 2.36
CA GLN A 84 7.26 9.85 2.92
C GLN A 84 7.00 10.49 4.29
N GLY A 85 5.99 11.37 4.39
CA GLY A 85 5.66 12.02 5.65
C GLY A 85 5.29 11.02 6.76
N VAL A 86 4.54 9.96 6.41
CA VAL A 86 4.22 8.86 7.33
C VAL A 86 5.49 8.13 7.76
N ARG A 87 6.39 7.79 6.83
CA ARG A 87 7.64 7.09 7.13
C ARG A 87 8.53 7.93 8.04
N ASP A 88 8.73 9.20 7.71
CA ASP A 88 9.53 10.13 8.51
C ASP A 88 8.97 10.27 9.95
N ALA A 89 7.64 10.36 10.08
CA ALA A 89 6.98 10.44 11.38
C ALA A 89 7.15 9.15 12.21
N LEU A 90 7.05 7.98 11.57
CA LEU A 90 7.29 6.70 12.23
C LEU A 90 8.75 6.58 12.69
N ASP A 91 9.71 6.96 11.87
CA ASP A 91 11.13 6.91 12.21
C ASP A 91 11.47 7.83 13.39
N ILE A 92 10.91 9.04 13.39
CA ILE A 92 11.05 9.98 14.53
C ILE A 92 10.42 9.37 15.78
N ARG A 93 9.21 8.84 15.68
CA ARG A 93 8.50 8.21 16.80
C ARG A 93 9.27 7.02 17.39
N MET A 94 9.83 6.17 16.52
CA MET A 94 10.63 5.02 16.94
C MET A 94 11.88 5.48 17.70
N ARG A 95 12.61 6.46 17.16
CA ARG A 95 13.81 7.02 17.81
C ARG A 95 13.47 7.64 19.18
N HIS A 96 12.41 8.44 19.27
CA HIS A 96 12.02 9.10 20.53
C HIS A 96 11.51 8.15 21.60
N ARG A 97 10.89 7.04 21.23
CA ARG A 97 10.32 6.07 22.17
C ARG A 97 11.21 4.86 22.43
N GLY A 98 12.32 4.73 21.73
CA GLY A 98 13.19 3.56 21.83
C GLY A 98 12.49 2.26 21.42
N LEU A 99 11.55 2.35 20.46
CA LEU A 99 10.81 1.19 19.98
C LEU A 99 11.71 0.27 19.14
N GLU A 100 11.48 -1.02 19.24
CA GLU A 100 12.19 -2.01 18.43
C GLU A 100 11.67 -2.03 16.99
N GLU A 101 12.51 -2.45 16.05
CA GLU A 101 12.15 -2.52 14.62
C GLU A 101 10.93 -3.42 14.36
N LYS A 102 10.71 -4.43 15.19
CA LYS A 102 9.52 -5.30 15.10
C LYS A 102 8.19 -4.57 15.32
N GLU A 103 8.23 -3.40 15.97
CA GLU A 103 7.06 -2.53 16.21
C GLU A 103 6.85 -1.53 15.08
N ASN A 104 7.70 -1.57 14.05
CA ASN A 104 7.60 -0.74 12.87
C ASN A 104 6.45 -1.19 11.97
N LEU A 105 5.74 -0.22 11.39
CA LEU A 105 4.66 -0.46 10.45
C LEU A 105 5.19 -0.42 9.02
N ASN A 106 4.65 -1.28 8.14
CA ASN A 106 4.90 -1.18 6.72
C ASN A 106 4.16 0.01 6.13
N VAL A 107 4.86 0.89 5.43
CA VAL A 107 4.25 2.01 4.70
C VAL A 107 4.14 1.61 3.24
N ILE A 108 2.92 1.61 2.72
CA ILE A 108 2.61 1.12 1.37
C ILE A 108 1.99 2.25 0.56
N VAL A 109 2.58 2.57 -0.58
CA VAL A 109 1.94 3.38 -1.61
C VAL A 109 1.09 2.46 -2.47
N VAL A 110 -0.19 2.79 -2.67
CA VAL A 110 -1.06 2.12 -3.63
C VAL A 110 -1.52 3.16 -4.64
N ALA A 111 -1.08 3.03 -5.87
CA ALA A 111 -1.31 4.00 -6.92
C ALA A 111 -1.50 3.33 -8.28
N GLY A 112 -2.32 3.93 -9.14
CA GLY A 112 -2.40 3.54 -10.55
C GLY A 112 -1.19 4.01 -11.35
N ASP A 113 -1.06 3.53 -12.57
CA ASP A 113 -0.01 3.90 -13.51
C ASP A 113 0.00 5.40 -13.81
N GLY A 114 -1.14 6.02 -14.03
CA GLY A 114 -1.23 7.47 -14.24
C GLY A 114 -0.78 8.28 -13.03
N SER A 115 -1.12 7.82 -11.82
CA SER A 115 -0.64 8.43 -10.58
C SER A 115 0.87 8.26 -10.40
N SER A 116 1.40 7.10 -10.75
CA SER A 116 2.81 6.73 -10.54
C SER A 116 3.75 7.32 -11.57
N ASN A 117 3.37 7.22 -12.85
CA ASN A 117 4.24 7.42 -13.99
C ASN A 117 3.95 8.70 -14.79
N ASP A 118 2.86 9.40 -14.47
CA ASP A 118 2.50 10.68 -15.08
C ASP A 118 2.40 11.77 -14.02
N ILE A 119 1.22 12.04 -13.46
CA ILE A 119 1.00 13.19 -12.56
C ILE A 119 1.85 13.14 -11.27
N GLY A 120 2.15 11.96 -10.75
CA GLY A 120 2.98 11.76 -9.56
C GLY A 120 4.42 11.38 -9.84
N PHE A 121 4.86 11.36 -11.10
CA PHE A 121 6.19 10.85 -11.47
C PHE A 121 7.34 11.53 -10.73
N GLY A 122 7.30 12.86 -10.60
CA GLY A 122 8.35 13.60 -9.89
C GLY A 122 8.53 13.16 -8.44
N ALA A 123 7.42 12.92 -7.73
CA ALA A 123 7.45 12.43 -6.35
C ALA A 123 7.89 10.96 -6.28
N THR A 124 7.44 10.13 -7.21
CA THR A 124 7.83 8.72 -7.31
C THR A 124 9.33 8.58 -7.56
N SER A 125 9.84 9.29 -8.56
CA SER A 125 11.27 9.34 -8.88
C SER A 125 12.11 9.82 -7.70
N ALA A 126 11.67 10.87 -7.02
CA ALA A 126 12.36 11.40 -5.85
C ALA A 126 12.37 10.40 -4.66
N ALA A 127 11.30 9.66 -4.46
CA ALA A 127 11.22 8.63 -3.42
C ALA A 127 12.20 7.48 -3.69
N ILE A 128 12.25 7.01 -4.94
CA ILE A 128 13.20 5.98 -5.37
C ILE A 128 14.64 6.48 -5.21
N HIS A 129 14.92 7.70 -5.66
CA HIS A 129 16.26 8.29 -5.56
C HIS A 129 16.73 8.40 -4.09
N ARG A 130 15.84 8.74 -3.17
CA ARG A 130 16.16 8.81 -1.74
C ARG A 130 16.22 7.46 -1.04
N GLY A 131 15.82 6.38 -1.69
CA GLY A 131 15.79 5.05 -1.09
C GLY A 131 14.85 4.98 0.12
N LEU A 132 13.65 5.56 0.04
CA LEU A 132 12.68 5.53 1.13
C LEU A 132 12.31 4.09 1.48
N ASP A 133 12.22 3.77 2.78
CA ASP A 133 11.74 2.47 3.27
C ASP A 133 10.21 2.38 3.18
N ILE A 134 9.73 2.25 1.96
CA ILE A 134 8.32 2.10 1.59
C ILE A 134 8.14 0.98 0.58
N ILE A 135 6.95 0.39 0.57
CA ILE A 135 6.53 -0.54 -0.47
C ILE A 135 5.72 0.24 -1.50
N TYR A 136 6.09 0.16 -2.76
CA TYR A 136 5.36 0.81 -3.84
C TYR A 136 4.58 -0.23 -4.65
N PHE A 137 3.27 -0.17 -4.56
CA PHE A 137 2.34 -1.01 -5.31
C PHE A 137 1.67 -0.18 -6.41
N CYS A 138 2.13 -0.34 -7.65
CA CYS A 138 1.50 0.24 -8.83
C CYS A 138 0.58 -0.79 -9.47
N TYR A 139 -0.71 -0.48 -9.54
CA TYR A 139 -1.65 -1.27 -10.33
C TYR A 139 -1.78 -0.63 -11.71
N ASP A 140 -1.11 -1.23 -12.66
CA ASP A 140 -1.08 -0.77 -14.04
C ASP A 140 -2.25 -1.36 -14.83
N ASN A 141 -3.14 -0.50 -15.29
CA ASN A 141 -4.24 -0.86 -16.17
C ASN A 141 -4.22 -0.02 -17.47
N GLU A 142 -3.11 0.68 -17.73
CA GLU A 142 -2.88 1.51 -18.91
C GLU A 142 -3.98 2.55 -19.14
N ALA A 143 -4.64 3.03 -18.06
CA ALA A 143 -5.77 3.93 -18.20
C ALA A 143 -5.98 4.86 -17.00
N TYR A 144 -6.45 6.06 -17.28
CA TYR A 144 -7.14 6.93 -16.32
C TYR A 144 -8.62 6.52 -16.24
N GLY A 145 -8.90 5.30 -15.78
CA GLY A 145 -10.23 4.69 -15.82
C GLY A 145 -11.24 5.21 -14.80
N ASN A 146 -10.86 6.22 -14.03
CA ASN A 146 -11.70 6.75 -12.96
C ASN A 146 -11.70 8.27 -12.97
#